data_9a8317c21586c8ba775141891fae6eae
#
_entry.id   9a8317c21586c8ba775141891fae6eae
#
_cell.length_a   1.000
_cell.length_b   1.000
_cell.length_c   1.000
_cell.angle_alpha   90.00
_cell.angle_beta   90.00
_cell.angle_gamma   90.00
#
_symmetry.space_group_name_H-M   'P 1'
#
loop_
_entity.id
_entity.type
_entity.pdbx_description
1 polymer ?
#
loop_
_entity_poly.entity_id
_entity_poly.type
_entity_poly.pdbx_seq_one_letter_code
_entity_poly.pdbx_strand_id
1 'polypeptide(L)'
;MRIQYKNWFMLFVLLCVVVAGLYGISGRLAGNREGAENRKEVWAVSKGKSAAAGGTRGTLKLYAGELSGRATAYHWETAGDQRVLSLLYQKVGDLAEVTWQKKGKGAVYRIRLKKDVMDSDGKLVTADTLLYNYYMRCQASYQGDDEIDGMSIRGLRTYRYGITGKKLRQRVKKVKQEIRKPDKKLRQQAVKELAIPVLYREYYWVKTLYYNKSAQKICDRYPEPVQLFAYYYAPDTSYTGKGKTVKQAVQDIAKQYGTNLEHLAEMTGRDYETKLQGMAIQYFWPDRAAGAGKIQGIQKLDDRTVRIETTGYRESDLPKLQNIYVVTRQCSGNASGEKESGAGKSGRSLPVGTGAYILQEEGKNMLRLQVNSYYHREAVNPTQIVIQNGDLTASRCIRSVCDGTFDMACIWERAEYEKKEISSTMKKGDALWESALLGGLVYHPGRVNTTTISKEAADTGDLGNVIRGLEMN
;
A
#
# COMPACT_ATOMS: atom_id res chain seq x y z
N MET A 1 4.32 -10.67 -32.49
CA MET A 1 4.97 -9.35 -32.54
C MET A 1 4.44 -8.36 -31.49
N ARG A 2 3.13 -8.31 -31.14
CA ARG A 2 2.57 -7.47 -30.06
C ARG A 2 3.14 -7.74 -28.66
N ILE A 3 3.43 -8.99 -28.32
CA ILE A 3 3.90 -9.41 -26.99
C ILE A 3 5.32 -8.94 -26.71
N GLN A 4 6.22 -8.92 -27.70
CA GLN A 4 7.62 -8.51 -27.51
C GLN A 4 7.76 -7.01 -27.23
N TYR A 5 6.96 -6.14 -27.85
CA TYR A 5 7.00 -4.70 -27.59
C TYR A 5 6.43 -4.33 -26.21
N LYS A 6 5.41 -5.06 -25.73
CA LYS A 6 4.85 -4.88 -24.38
C LYS A 6 5.87 -5.18 -23.29
N ASN A 7 6.58 -6.28 -23.41
CA ASN A 7 7.61 -6.69 -22.44
C ASN A 7 8.80 -5.72 -22.43
N TRP A 8 9.23 -5.19 -23.57
CA TRP A 8 10.29 -4.20 -23.66
C TRP A 8 9.89 -2.85 -23.07
N PHE A 9 8.67 -2.40 -23.31
CA PHE A 9 8.16 -1.15 -22.75
C PHE A 9 7.93 -1.26 -21.23
N MET A 10 7.38 -2.39 -20.76
CA MET A 10 7.28 -2.67 -19.34
C MET A 10 8.65 -2.77 -18.65
N LEU A 11 9.63 -3.40 -19.29
CA LEU A 11 11.00 -3.45 -18.78
C LEU A 11 11.62 -2.05 -18.70
N PHE A 12 11.38 -1.19 -19.67
CA PHE A 12 11.87 0.18 -19.69
C PHE A 12 11.21 1.05 -18.60
N VAL A 13 9.89 0.94 -18.41
CA VAL A 13 9.17 1.64 -17.33
C VAL A 13 9.57 1.10 -15.96
N LEU A 14 9.73 -0.23 -15.83
CA LEU A 14 10.24 -0.86 -14.59
C LEU A 14 11.68 -0.44 -14.31
N LEU A 15 12.52 -0.33 -15.33
CA LEU A 15 13.90 0.16 -15.21
C LEU A 15 13.94 1.62 -14.77
N CYS A 16 13.05 2.49 -15.28
CA CYS A 16 12.94 3.88 -14.85
C CYS A 16 12.49 4.01 -13.40
N VAL A 17 11.53 3.18 -12.96
CA VAL A 17 11.06 3.14 -11.56
C VAL A 17 12.14 2.56 -10.63
N VAL A 18 12.86 1.53 -11.06
CA VAL A 18 13.98 0.94 -10.30
C VAL A 18 15.17 1.90 -10.24
N VAL A 19 15.48 2.60 -11.32
CA VAL A 19 16.57 3.61 -11.36
C VAL A 19 16.21 4.80 -10.47
N ALA A 20 14.96 5.29 -10.49
CA ALA A 20 14.51 6.33 -9.58
C ALA A 20 14.52 5.88 -8.10
N GLY A 21 14.17 4.61 -7.84
CA GLY A 21 14.28 4.00 -6.51
C GLY A 21 15.71 3.79 -6.03
N LEU A 22 16.64 3.45 -6.94
CA LEU A 22 18.05 3.21 -6.60
C LEU A 22 18.82 4.52 -6.38
N TYR A 23 18.48 5.60 -7.10
CA TYR A 23 19.08 6.93 -6.85
C TYR A 23 18.64 7.52 -5.48
N GLY A 24 17.44 7.14 -4.98
CA GLY A 24 17.01 7.50 -3.62
C GLY A 24 17.73 6.74 -2.49
N ILE A 25 18.33 5.58 -2.79
CA ILE A 25 18.97 4.71 -1.78
C ILE A 25 20.47 4.95 -1.64
N SER A 26 21.15 5.39 -2.72
CA SER A 26 22.61 5.57 -2.71
C SER A 26 23.11 6.83 -1.98
N GLY A 27 22.23 7.76 -1.59
CA GLY A 27 22.59 8.96 -0.83
C GLY A 27 22.78 8.79 0.68
N ARG A 28 22.52 7.61 1.27
CA ARG A 28 22.50 7.40 2.73
C ARG A 28 23.69 6.65 3.34
N LEU A 29 24.78 6.46 2.63
CA LEU A 29 25.94 5.71 3.15
C LEU A 29 27.16 6.55 3.52
N ALA A 30 27.06 7.87 3.62
CA ALA A 30 28.19 8.72 4.03
C ALA A 30 27.80 9.73 5.13
N GLY A 31 28.29 9.50 6.33
CA GLY A 31 28.49 10.50 7.41
C GLY A 31 27.30 10.57 8.41
N ASN A 32 27.44 10.34 9.70
CA ASN A 32 28.36 10.86 10.69
C ASN A 32 28.31 10.06 11.99
N ARG A 33 29.45 9.76 12.53
CA ARG A 33 29.66 9.49 13.96
C ARG A 33 29.87 10.85 14.64
N GLU A 34 29.13 11.11 15.74
CA GLU A 34 29.64 11.74 16.96
C GLU A 34 28.48 12.14 17.88
N GLY A 35 28.63 11.91 19.19
CA GLY A 35 27.86 12.57 20.23
C GLY A 35 26.88 11.71 21.02
N ALA A 36 27.40 10.77 21.81
CA ALA A 36 26.66 10.21 22.96
C ALA A 36 26.71 11.21 24.13
N GLU A 37 25.58 11.72 24.54
CA GLU A 37 25.41 12.23 25.90
C GLU A 37 24.06 11.85 26.49
N ASN A 38 24.15 11.30 27.69
CA ASN A 38 23.11 10.84 28.60
C ASN A 38 22.04 11.91 28.84
N ARG A 39 20.78 11.64 28.53
CA ARG A 39 19.65 12.15 29.31
C ARG A 39 18.65 11.03 29.56
N LYS A 40 18.61 10.57 30.80
CA LYS A 40 17.49 9.84 31.36
C LYS A 40 16.31 10.83 31.45
N GLU A 41 15.39 10.77 30.53
CA GLU A 41 14.05 11.33 30.72
C GLU A 41 13.07 10.20 30.97
N VAL A 42 12.62 10.19 32.22
CA VAL A 42 11.52 9.36 32.71
C VAL A 42 10.24 9.92 32.08
N TRP A 43 9.67 9.21 31.13
CA TRP A 43 8.36 9.54 30.58
C TRP A 43 7.30 9.16 31.60
N ALA A 44 6.78 10.18 32.31
CA ALA A 44 5.58 10.02 33.09
C ALA A 44 4.40 9.76 32.13
N VAL A 45 3.75 8.61 32.30
CA VAL A 45 2.47 8.30 31.69
C VAL A 45 1.45 9.32 32.18
N SER A 46 1.22 10.37 31.41
CA SER A 46 0.13 11.31 31.67
C SER A 46 -1.19 10.65 31.24
N LYS A 47 -1.92 10.13 32.22
CA LYS A 47 -3.36 9.85 32.07
C LYS A 47 -4.05 11.08 31.50
N GLY A 48 -4.74 10.87 30.38
CA GLY A 48 -5.69 11.70 29.69
C GLY A 48 -6.03 13.06 30.34
N LYS A 49 -5.26 14.08 30.02
CA LYS A 49 -5.76 15.44 29.98
C LYS A 49 -5.54 15.95 28.56
N SER A 50 -6.66 16.18 27.88
CA SER A 50 -6.69 17.01 26.68
C SER A 50 -5.76 18.21 26.89
N ALA A 51 -4.61 18.20 26.26
CA ALA A 51 -3.73 19.36 26.29
C ALA A 51 -4.37 20.46 25.44
N ALA A 52 -5.11 21.33 26.10
CA ALA A 52 -5.40 22.65 25.59
C ALA A 52 -4.09 23.44 25.55
N ALA A 53 -3.38 23.38 24.44
CA ALA A 53 -2.31 24.30 24.13
C ALA A 53 -2.76 25.13 22.93
N GLY A 54 -2.87 26.42 23.11
CA GLY A 54 -3.41 27.40 22.17
C GLY A 54 -2.63 27.44 20.86
N GLY A 55 -3.30 27.15 19.82
CA GLY A 55 -3.06 27.38 18.41
C GLY A 55 -4.30 26.86 17.71
N THR A 56 -4.85 27.61 16.79
CA THR A 56 -6.01 27.24 15.99
C THR A 56 -5.69 25.99 15.18
N ARG A 57 -5.89 24.84 15.78
CA ARG A 57 -5.69 23.50 15.20
C ARG A 57 -6.82 23.25 14.21
N GLY A 58 -6.61 23.66 12.96
CA GLY A 58 -7.63 23.65 11.93
C GLY A 58 -7.90 22.28 11.34
N THR A 59 -8.96 22.21 10.56
CA THR A 59 -9.27 21.10 9.66
C THR A 59 -8.57 21.34 8.33
N LEU A 60 -7.73 20.42 7.88
CA LEU A 60 -7.13 20.42 6.54
C LEU A 60 -8.10 19.79 5.54
N LYS A 61 -8.48 20.53 4.51
CA LYS A 61 -9.23 20.01 3.36
C LYS A 61 -8.24 19.58 2.28
N LEU A 62 -8.19 18.29 2.02
CA LEU A 62 -7.16 17.66 1.20
C LEU A 62 -7.76 16.90 0.02
N TYR A 63 -7.15 17.03 -1.15
CA TYR A 63 -7.27 16.08 -2.24
C TYR A 63 -6.01 15.20 -2.28
N ALA A 64 -6.13 13.93 -1.94
CA ALA A 64 -5.01 12.99 -1.87
C ALA A 64 -4.73 12.26 -3.19
N GLY A 65 -5.49 12.53 -4.23
CA GLY A 65 -5.59 11.76 -5.47
C GLY A 65 -6.89 10.96 -5.53
N GLU A 66 -7.11 10.26 -6.63
CA GLU A 66 -8.28 9.38 -6.79
C GLU A 66 -8.19 8.19 -5.81
N LEU A 67 -9.28 7.89 -5.12
CA LEU A 67 -9.40 6.76 -4.20
C LEU A 67 -10.24 5.66 -4.85
N SER A 68 -9.81 4.40 -4.73
CA SER A 68 -10.56 3.24 -5.24
C SER A 68 -11.82 2.92 -4.42
N GLY A 69 -11.84 3.32 -3.15
CA GLY A 69 -12.87 2.92 -2.19
C GLY A 69 -12.78 1.44 -1.77
N ARG A 70 -11.67 0.76 -2.09
CA ARG A 70 -11.41 -0.66 -1.77
C ARG A 70 -10.10 -0.88 -1.04
N ALA A 71 -9.42 0.21 -0.66
CA ALA A 71 -8.14 0.13 0.02
C ALA A 71 -8.25 -0.51 1.41
N THR A 72 -7.28 -1.34 1.72
CA THR A 72 -7.04 -1.92 3.05
C THR A 72 -5.55 -1.86 3.34
N ALA A 73 -5.11 -2.11 4.57
CA ALA A 73 -3.68 -2.19 4.89
C ALA A 73 -2.93 -3.30 4.11
N TYR A 74 -3.66 -4.15 3.41
CA TYR A 74 -3.12 -5.29 2.65
C TYR A 74 -3.29 -5.16 1.14
N HIS A 75 -4.16 -4.28 0.70
CA HIS A 75 -4.51 -4.10 -0.71
C HIS A 75 -4.86 -2.65 -1.02
N TRP A 76 -4.32 -2.12 -2.11
CA TRP A 76 -4.63 -0.80 -2.63
C TRP A 76 -4.56 -0.81 -4.16
N GLU A 77 -5.25 0.10 -4.80
CA GLU A 77 -5.35 0.16 -6.25
C GLU A 77 -4.82 1.48 -6.84
N THR A 78 -4.84 2.55 -6.05
CA THR A 78 -4.42 3.89 -6.50
C THR A 78 -3.32 4.47 -5.62
N ALA A 79 -2.62 5.48 -6.13
CA ALA A 79 -1.67 6.25 -5.34
C ALA A 79 -2.36 7.05 -4.22
N GLY A 80 -3.60 7.50 -4.47
CA GLY A 80 -4.44 8.14 -3.44
C GLY A 80 -4.70 7.20 -2.26
N ASP A 81 -5.03 5.92 -2.54
CA ASP A 81 -5.18 4.90 -1.50
C ASP A 81 -3.91 4.76 -0.65
N GLN A 82 -2.74 4.66 -1.29
CA GLN A 82 -1.46 4.54 -0.57
C GLN A 82 -1.19 5.74 0.33
N ARG A 83 -1.51 6.94 -0.12
CA ARG A 83 -1.34 8.17 0.66
C ARG A 83 -2.24 8.17 1.90
N VAL A 84 -3.50 7.77 1.74
CA VAL A 84 -4.41 7.64 2.88
C VAL A 84 -3.91 6.57 3.86
N LEU A 85 -3.49 5.40 3.36
CA LEU A 85 -2.96 4.33 4.20
C LEU A 85 -1.70 4.77 4.97
N SER A 86 -0.85 5.63 4.40
CA SER A 86 0.34 6.17 5.08
C SER A 86 0.01 7.10 6.25
N LEU A 87 -1.20 7.67 6.29
CA LEU A 87 -1.70 8.45 7.43
C LEU A 87 -2.24 7.56 8.55
N LEU A 88 -2.82 6.41 8.20
CA LEU A 88 -3.48 5.49 9.14
C LEU A 88 -2.52 4.44 9.72
N TYR A 89 -1.50 4.05 8.97
CA TYR A 89 -0.60 2.95 9.31
C TYR A 89 0.86 3.34 9.12
N GLN A 90 1.72 2.80 9.97
CA GLN A 90 3.16 2.84 9.75
C GLN A 90 3.66 1.49 9.25
N LYS A 91 4.72 1.52 8.47
CA LYS A 91 5.39 0.30 7.99
C LYS A 91 6.35 -0.24 9.05
N VAL A 92 6.69 -1.52 8.96
CA VAL A 92 7.70 -2.13 9.84
C VAL A 92 9.01 -1.34 9.80
N GLY A 93 9.46 -0.88 8.63
CA GLY A 93 10.68 -0.08 8.51
C GLY A 93 10.65 1.26 9.26
N ASP A 94 9.46 1.84 9.46
CA ASP A 94 9.28 3.05 10.27
C ASP A 94 9.41 2.75 11.77
N LEU A 95 8.86 1.63 12.23
CA LEU A 95 8.74 1.24 13.62
C LEU A 95 9.92 0.43 14.15
N ALA A 96 10.62 -0.29 13.26
CA ALA A 96 11.65 -1.25 13.65
C ALA A 96 12.96 -1.02 12.87
N GLU A 97 14.06 -1.33 13.52
CA GLU A 97 15.34 -1.54 12.87
C GLU A 97 15.39 -2.99 12.35
N VAL A 98 15.75 -3.17 11.08
CA VAL A 98 15.90 -4.49 10.47
C VAL A 98 17.36 -4.72 10.13
N THR A 99 17.99 -5.61 10.86
CA THR A 99 19.36 -6.08 10.59
C THR A 99 19.31 -7.48 10.00
N TRP A 100 20.29 -7.83 9.17
CA TRP A 100 20.34 -9.15 8.58
C TRP A 100 21.77 -9.67 8.41
N GLN A 101 21.89 -10.99 8.33
CA GLN A 101 23.15 -11.67 8.01
C GLN A 101 22.90 -12.91 7.15
N LYS A 102 23.80 -13.19 6.25
CA LYS A 102 23.76 -14.39 5.41
C LYS A 102 24.02 -15.63 6.28
N LYS A 103 23.25 -16.71 6.07
CA LYS A 103 23.40 -17.98 6.75
C LYS A 103 23.29 -19.12 5.75
N GLY A 104 24.43 -19.65 5.31
CA GLY A 104 24.49 -20.65 4.24
C GLY A 104 23.88 -20.10 2.94
N LYS A 105 22.84 -20.79 2.41
CA LYS A 105 22.10 -20.37 1.23
C LYS A 105 20.99 -19.35 1.54
N GLY A 106 20.63 -19.17 2.80
CA GLY A 106 19.58 -18.28 3.27
C GLY A 106 20.11 -17.07 4.03
N ALA A 107 19.23 -16.43 4.77
CA ALA A 107 19.52 -15.29 5.62
C ALA A 107 18.75 -15.34 6.95
N VAL A 108 19.24 -14.63 7.93
CA VAL A 108 18.58 -14.37 9.21
C VAL A 108 18.37 -12.87 9.33
N TYR A 109 17.11 -12.48 9.48
CA TYR A 109 16.68 -11.10 9.70
C TYR A 109 16.29 -10.95 11.16
N ARG A 110 16.71 -9.84 11.80
CA ARG A 110 16.28 -9.42 13.14
C ARG A 110 15.54 -8.11 13.00
N ILE A 111 14.31 -8.09 13.45
CA ILE A 111 13.38 -6.96 13.35
C ILE A 111 13.12 -6.52 14.78
N ARG A 112 13.70 -5.37 15.18
CA ARG A 112 13.65 -4.85 16.55
C ARG A 112 12.91 -3.51 16.57
N LEU A 113 11.84 -3.42 17.35
CA LEU A 113 11.10 -2.17 17.57
C LEU A 113 12.03 -1.10 18.15
N LYS A 114 12.03 0.09 17.54
CA LYS A 114 12.92 1.22 17.91
C LYS A 114 12.54 1.85 19.23
N LYS A 115 11.23 2.00 19.49
CA LYS A 115 10.64 2.66 20.66
C LYS A 115 9.36 1.94 21.08
N ASP A 116 8.83 2.33 22.23
CA ASP A 116 7.49 1.96 22.61
C ASP A 116 6.49 2.73 21.73
N VAL A 117 5.67 2.00 21.03
CA VAL A 117 4.67 2.51 20.08
C VAL A 117 3.33 1.99 20.52
N MET A 118 2.33 2.85 20.58
CA MET A 118 0.94 2.47 20.82
C MET A 118 0.15 2.52 19.50
N ASP A 119 -0.84 1.66 19.39
CA ASP A 119 -1.84 1.77 18.33
C ASP A 119 -2.89 2.84 18.68
N SER A 120 -3.83 3.08 17.78
CA SER A 120 -4.88 4.08 17.97
C SER A 120 -5.89 3.74 19.08
N ASP A 121 -5.86 2.53 19.63
CA ASP A 121 -6.64 2.11 20.80
C ASP A 121 -5.83 2.23 22.10
N GLY A 122 -4.59 2.72 22.05
CA GLY A 122 -3.70 2.85 23.19
C GLY A 122 -3.04 1.54 23.64
N LYS A 123 -3.01 0.52 22.78
CA LYS A 123 -2.33 -0.74 23.06
C LYS A 123 -0.89 -0.71 22.58
N LEU A 124 0.01 -1.24 23.41
CA LEU A 124 1.43 -1.31 23.07
C LEU A 124 1.68 -2.26 21.88
N VAL A 125 2.41 -1.78 20.89
CA VAL A 125 2.94 -2.60 19.79
C VAL A 125 4.15 -3.36 20.30
N THR A 126 4.08 -4.68 20.25
CA THR A 126 5.13 -5.59 20.75
C THR A 126 5.61 -6.52 19.65
N ALA A 127 6.60 -7.37 19.96
CA ALA A 127 7.00 -8.45 19.08
C ALA A 127 5.83 -9.40 18.74
N ASP A 128 4.83 -9.54 19.61
CA ASP A 128 3.63 -10.34 19.32
C ASP A 128 2.77 -9.68 18.22
N THR A 129 2.69 -8.34 18.18
CA THR A 129 2.07 -7.61 17.08
C THR A 129 2.80 -7.85 15.77
N LEU A 130 4.14 -7.80 15.77
CA LEU A 130 4.94 -8.11 14.58
C LEU A 130 4.77 -9.56 14.14
N LEU A 131 4.80 -10.51 15.08
CA LEU A 131 4.53 -11.93 14.80
C LEU A 131 3.16 -12.10 14.14
N TYR A 132 2.11 -11.48 14.70
CA TYR A 132 0.78 -11.52 14.14
C TYR A 132 0.78 -11.07 12.67
N ASN A 133 1.42 -9.92 12.37
CA ASN A 133 1.50 -9.38 11.01
C ASN A 133 2.21 -10.33 10.04
N TYR A 134 3.31 -10.98 10.44
CA TYR A 134 4.01 -11.94 9.59
C TYR A 134 3.26 -13.26 9.46
N TYR A 135 2.69 -13.79 10.56
CA TYR A 135 1.94 -15.04 10.53
C TYR A 135 0.67 -14.94 9.70
N MET A 136 -0.06 -13.84 9.80
CA MET A 136 -1.26 -13.57 9.01
C MET A 136 -0.94 -13.61 7.51
N ARG A 137 0.15 -12.97 7.09
CA ARG A 137 0.61 -12.96 5.70
C ARG A 137 1.15 -14.31 5.21
N CYS A 138 1.54 -15.19 6.11
CA CYS A 138 1.97 -16.55 5.83
C CYS A 138 0.82 -17.56 5.72
N GLN A 139 -0.41 -17.21 6.07
CA GLN A 139 -1.57 -18.09 5.95
C GLN A 139 -1.87 -18.45 4.50
N ALA A 140 -2.42 -19.63 4.27
CA ALA A 140 -2.89 -20.03 2.93
C ALA A 140 -4.05 -19.15 2.44
N SER A 141 -4.83 -18.58 3.36
CA SER A 141 -5.94 -17.66 3.10
C SER A 141 -5.53 -16.24 2.72
N TYR A 142 -4.25 -15.88 2.86
CA TYR A 142 -3.80 -14.53 2.61
C TYR A 142 -3.80 -14.18 1.12
N GLN A 143 -4.52 -13.10 0.75
CA GLN A 143 -4.67 -12.62 -0.62
C GLN A 143 -4.22 -11.15 -0.80
N GLY A 144 -3.48 -10.60 0.18
CA GLY A 144 -2.95 -9.24 0.08
C GLY A 144 -1.83 -9.10 -0.96
N ASP A 145 -1.40 -7.86 -1.18
CA ASP A 145 -0.47 -7.49 -2.26
C ASP A 145 1.00 -7.64 -1.91
N ASP A 146 1.33 -7.69 -0.62
CA ASP A 146 2.70 -7.99 -0.22
C ASP A 146 3.05 -9.46 -0.45
N GLU A 147 4.34 -9.74 -0.64
CA GLU A 147 4.82 -11.05 -1.09
C GLU A 147 5.54 -11.82 0.03
N ILE A 148 5.17 -11.61 1.29
CA ILE A 148 5.76 -12.33 2.43
C ILE A 148 5.53 -13.84 2.30
N ASP A 149 4.36 -14.25 1.82
CA ASP A 149 3.98 -15.64 1.60
C ASP A 149 4.77 -16.33 0.48
N GLY A 150 5.39 -15.56 -0.42
CA GLY A 150 6.30 -16.02 -1.47
C GLY A 150 7.76 -16.16 -1.04
N MET A 151 8.12 -15.70 0.17
CA MET A 151 9.47 -15.82 0.70
C MET A 151 9.80 -17.27 1.10
N SER A 152 11.09 -17.65 0.98
CA SER A 152 11.57 -18.98 1.37
C SER A 152 11.77 -19.13 2.89
N ILE A 153 10.80 -18.70 3.71
CA ILE A 153 10.86 -18.78 5.18
C ILE A 153 10.90 -20.25 5.62
N ARG A 154 11.81 -20.56 6.54
CA ARG A 154 11.97 -21.92 7.06
C ARG A 154 10.67 -22.41 7.71
N GLY A 155 10.16 -23.55 7.25
CA GLY A 155 8.94 -24.18 7.77
C GLY A 155 7.63 -23.57 7.25
N LEU A 156 7.65 -22.53 6.43
CA LEU A 156 6.44 -21.90 5.88
C LEU A 156 5.55 -22.88 5.12
N ARG A 157 6.15 -23.73 4.27
CA ARG A 157 5.41 -24.76 3.53
C ARG A 157 4.68 -25.73 4.46
N THR A 158 5.35 -26.21 5.51
CA THR A 158 4.76 -27.08 6.54
C THR A 158 3.57 -26.39 7.21
N TYR A 159 3.73 -25.13 7.56
CA TYR A 159 2.68 -24.30 8.17
C TYR A 159 1.46 -24.18 7.25
N ARG A 160 1.64 -23.74 6.01
CA ARG A 160 0.54 -23.54 5.04
C ARG A 160 -0.24 -24.84 4.73
N TYR A 161 0.46 -25.96 4.57
CA TYR A 161 -0.17 -27.25 4.28
C TYR A 161 -0.64 -28.01 5.53
N GLY A 162 -0.28 -27.57 6.72
CA GLY A 162 -0.67 -28.16 7.99
C GLY A 162 -0.17 -29.61 8.22
N ILE A 163 0.94 -30.01 7.55
CA ILE A 163 1.43 -31.39 7.59
C ILE A 163 2.91 -31.48 7.26
N THR A 164 3.57 -32.57 7.66
CA THR A 164 5.00 -32.82 7.46
C THR A 164 5.31 -34.08 6.66
N GLY A 165 6.56 -34.29 6.32
CA GLY A 165 7.07 -35.54 5.76
C GLY A 165 6.51 -35.94 4.39
N LYS A 166 6.28 -37.25 4.20
CA LYS A 166 5.80 -37.81 2.93
C LYS A 166 4.43 -37.26 2.54
N LYS A 167 3.55 -37.09 3.51
CA LYS A 167 2.20 -36.52 3.29
C LYS A 167 2.25 -35.06 2.80
N LEU A 168 3.22 -34.26 3.27
CA LEU A 168 3.41 -32.89 2.73
C LEU A 168 3.75 -32.93 1.25
N ARG A 169 4.67 -33.81 0.82
CA ARG A 169 5.03 -33.94 -0.60
C ARG A 169 3.82 -34.33 -1.46
N GLN A 170 2.97 -35.22 -0.96
CA GLN A 170 1.74 -35.64 -1.65
C GLN A 170 0.74 -34.49 -1.79
N ARG A 171 0.51 -33.71 -0.71
CA ARG A 171 -0.36 -32.53 -0.76
C ARG A 171 0.15 -31.46 -1.73
N VAL A 172 1.46 -31.15 -1.67
CA VAL A 172 2.09 -30.21 -2.62
C VAL A 172 1.90 -30.68 -4.06
N LYS A 173 2.12 -31.98 -4.35
CA LYS A 173 1.90 -32.56 -5.68
C LYS A 173 0.44 -32.40 -6.12
N LYS A 174 -0.52 -32.73 -5.24
CA LYS A 174 -1.96 -32.58 -5.52
C LYS A 174 -2.29 -31.11 -5.85
N VAL A 175 -1.91 -30.15 -5.01
CA VAL A 175 -2.18 -28.71 -5.25
C VAL A 175 -1.58 -28.28 -6.58
N LYS A 176 -0.33 -28.63 -6.89
CA LYS A 176 0.30 -28.29 -8.17
C LYS A 176 -0.42 -28.87 -9.39
N GLN A 177 -1.03 -30.04 -9.25
CA GLN A 177 -1.85 -30.62 -10.32
C GLN A 177 -3.16 -29.88 -10.51
N GLU A 178 -3.83 -29.55 -9.39
CA GLU A 178 -5.13 -28.87 -9.40
C GLU A 178 -5.05 -27.43 -9.90
N ILE A 179 -4.01 -26.67 -9.55
CA ILE A 179 -3.85 -25.29 -10.03
C ILE A 179 -3.55 -25.20 -11.53
N ARG A 180 -3.05 -26.28 -12.14
CA ARG A 180 -2.85 -26.34 -13.61
C ARG A 180 -4.17 -26.52 -14.37
N LYS A 181 -5.15 -27.20 -13.78
CA LYS A 181 -6.48 -27.43 -14.36
C LYS A 181 -7.54 -27.33 -13.26
N PRO A 182 -7.77 -26.12 -12.72
CA PRO A 182 -8.68 -25.94 -11.60
C PRO A 182 -10.13 -26.26 -12.02
N ASP A 183 -10.89 -26.82 -11.08
CA ASP A 183 -12.31 -27.02 -11.28
C ASP A 183 -13.07 -25.69 -11.40
N LYS A 184 -14.35 -25.75 -11.75
CA LYS A 184 -15.18 -24.56 -11.96
C LYS A 184 -15.24 -23.67 -10.71
N LYS A 185 -15.30 -24.23 -9.51
CA LYS A 185 -15.44 -23.48 -8.26
C LYS A 185 -14.14 -22.74 -7.88
N LEU A 186 -13.00 -23.45 -7.90
CA LEU A 186 -11.70 -22.86 -7.66
C LEU A 186 -11.38 -21.78 -8.71
N ARG A 187 -11.78 -22.02 -9.96
CA ARG A 187 -11.65 -21.05 -11.06
C ARG A 187 -12.43 -19.77 -10.78
N GLN A 188 -13.71 -19.89 -10.43
CA GLN A 188 -14.55 -18.72 -10.13
C GLN A 188 -14.01 -17.93 -8.93
N GLN A 189 -13.53 -18.62 -7.91
CA GLN A 189 -12.93 -18.01 -6.74
C GLN A 189 -11.63 -17.28 -7.11
N ALA A 190 -10.74 -17.89 -7.91
CA ALA A 190 -9.51 -17.28 -8.38
C ALA A 190 -9.78 -16.02 -9.22
N VAL A 191 -10.75 -16.04 -10.12
CA VAL A 191 -11.15 -14.85 -10.87
C VAL A 191 -11.63 -13.75 -9.94
N LYS A 192 -12.50 -14.07 -8.98
CA LYS A 192 -13.08 -13.10 -8.06
C LYS A 192 -12.04 -12.47 -7.11
N GLU A 193 -11.18 -13.31 -6.53
CA GLU A 193 -10.31 -12.90 -5.41
C GLU A 193 -8.88 -12.53 -5.85
N LEU A 194 -8.43 -12.97 -7.04
CA LEU A 194 -7.10 -12.65 -7.56
C LEU A 194 -7.17 -11.76 -8.80
N ALA A 195 -7.89 -12.18 -9.85
CA ALA A 195 -7.84 -11.49 -11.12
C ALA A 195 -8.52 -10.11 -11.05
N ILE A 196 -9.74 -10.03 -10.51
CA ILE A 196 -10.50 -8.78 -10.46
C ILE A 196 -9.79 -7.67 -9.68
N PRO A 197 -9.28 -7.88 -8.44
CA PRO A 197 -8.58 -6.84 -7.69
C PRO A 197 -7.35 -6.31 -8.44
N VAL A 198 -6.58 -7.23 -9.04
CA VAL A 198 -5.38 -6.83 -9.80
C VAL A 198 -5.76 -6.08 -11.06
N LEU A 199 -6.77 -6.52 -11.81
CA LEU A 199 -7.21 -5.81 -13.01
C LEU A 199 -7.71 -4.39 -12.72
N TYR A 200 -8.32 -4.14 -11.56
CA TYR A 200 -8.63 -2.77 -11.14
C TYR A 200 -7.38 -1.93 -10.94
N ARG A 201 -6.35 -2.46 -10.29
CA ARG A 201 -5.07 -1.77 -10.12
C ARG A 201 -4.41 -1.49 -11.47
N GLU A 202 -4.39 -2.47 -12.35
CA GLU A 202 -3.82 -2.31 -13.69
C GLU A 202 -4.60 -1.28 -14.53
N TYR A 203 -5.91 -1.19 -14.34
CA TYR A 203 -6.71 -0.12 -14.94
C TYR A 203 -6.25 1.26 -14.44
N TYR A 204 -6.09 1.45 -13.14
CA TYR A 204 -5.61 2.72 -12.59
C TYR A 204 -4.19 3.03 -13.05
N TRP A 205 -3.32 2.03 -13.15
CA TRP A 205 -2.00 2.21 -13.73
C TRP A 205 -2.09 2.65 -15.21
N VAL A 206 -2.89 1.99 -16.05
CA VAL A 206 -3.12 2.41 -17.45
C VAL A 206 -3.63 3.84 -17.52
N LYS A 207 -4.53 4.22 -16.62
CA LYS A 207 -5.06 5.59 -16.56
C LYS A 207 -3.95 6.63 -16.34
N THR A 208 -2.91 6.30 -15.56
CA THR A 208 -1.77 7.22 -15.37
C THR A 208 -0.96 7.46 -16.65
N LEU A 209 -1.03 6.56 -17.64
CA LEU A 209 -0.32 6.72 -18.91
C LEU A 209 -0.83 7.95 -19.71
N TYR A 210 -2.10 8.33 -19.52
CA TYR A 210 -2.68 9.53 -20.13
C TYR A 210 -2.06 10.83 -19.60
N TYR A 211 -1.35 10.76 -18.49
CA TYR A 211 -0.59 11.87 -17.90
C TYR A 211 0.90 11.81 -18.22
N ASN A 212 1.33 10.84 -19.05
CA ASN A 212 2.73 10.64 -19.41
C ASN A 212 2.96 10.98 -20.89
N LYS A 213 3.77 12.02 -21.16
CA LYS A 213 4.10 12.43 -22.52
C LYS A 213 4.71 11.31 -23.38
N SER A 214 5.52 10.41 -22.77
CA SER A 214 6.12 9.30 -23.50
C SER A 214 5.09 8.28 -23.99
N ALA A 215 3.92 8.22 -23.37
CA ALA A 215 2.82 7.33 -23.74
C ALA A 215 1.80 7.99 -24.70
N GLN A 216 1.97 9.28 -25.05
CA GLN A 216 0.96 10.04 -25.83
C GLN A 216 0.55 9.32 -27.10
N LYS A 217 1.50 8.82 -27.89
CA LYS A 217 1.21 8.12 -29.17
C LYS A 217 0.27 6.93 -29.04
N ILE A 218 0.33 6.20 -27.89
CA ILE A 218 -0.58 5.08 -27.66
C ILE A 218 -1.91 5.55 -27.10
N CYS A 219 -1.90 6.58 -26.26
CA CYS A 219 -3.12 7.20 -25.74
C CYS A 219 -3.96 7.86 -26.86
N ASP A 220 -3.32 8.49 -27.84
CA ASP A 220 -4.00 9.06 -29.02
C ASP A 220 -4.73 7.99 -29.85
N ARG A 221 -4.20 6.78 -29.88
CA ARG A 221 -4.82 5.63 -30.58
C ARG A 221 -6.01 5.06 -29.80
N TYR A 222 -6.01 5.20 -28.50
CA TYR A 222 -7.04 4.70 -27.59
C TYR A 222 -7.52 5.85 -26.70
N PRO A 223 -8.49 6.67 -27.16
CA PRO A 223 -8.85 7.93 -26.49
C PRO A 223 -9.46 7.75 -25.10
N GLU A 224 -9.97 6.56 -24.80
CA GLU A 224 -10.53 6.24 -23.47
C GLU A 224 -9.64 5.28 -22.70
N PRO A 225 -9.38 5.52 -21.40
CA PRO A 225 -8.56 4.62 -20.58
C PRO A 225 -9.01 3.16 -20.59
N VAL A 226 -10.33 2.92 -20.68
CA VAL A 226 -10.90 1.57 -20.76
C VAL A 226 -10.49 0.85 -22.06
N GLN A 227 -10.38 1.57 -23.18
CA GLN A 227 -9.94 0.99 -24.45
C GLN A 227 -8.45 0.62 -24.40
N LEU A 228 -7.61 1.49 -23.83
CA LEU A 228 -6.19 1.19 -23.64
C LEU A 228 -5.99 0.05 -22.66
N PHE A 229 -6.78 -0.01 -21.59
CA PHE A 229 -6.78 -1.11 -20.64
C PHE A 229 -7.16 -2.43 -21.33
N ALA A 230 -8.22 -2.44 -22.17
CA ALA A 230 -8.58 -3.62 -22.95
C ALA A 230 -7.44 -4.04 -23.91
N TYR A 231 -6.78 -3.08 -24.58
CA TYR A 231 -5.63 -3.35 -25.44
C TYR A 231 -4.48 -4.05 -24.68
N TYR A 232 -4.20 -3.63 -23.45
CA TYR A 232 -3.10 -4.22 -22.67
C TYR A 232 -3.47 -5.57 -22.04
N TYR A 233 -4.69 -5.68 -21.51
CA TYR A 233 -5.03 -6.76 -20.58
C TYR A 233 -6.09 -7.74 -21.10
N ALA A 234 -6.82 -7.46 -22.18
CA ALA A 234 -7.75 -8.47 -22.72
C ALA A 234 -7.00 -9.60 -23.41
N PRO A 235 -7.18 -10.88 -22.99
CA PRO A 235 -6.65 -12.03 -23.71
C PRO A 235 -7.21 -12.15 -25.13
N ASP A 236 -8.50 -11.88 -25.30
CA ASP A 236 -9.14 -11.79 -26.59
C ASP A 236 -8.83 -10.43 -27.24
N THR A 237 -8.04 -10.47 -28.31
CA THR A 237 -7.58 -9.26 -29.02
C THR A 237 -8.70 -8.54 -29.78
N SER A 238 -9.86 -9.15 -29.93
CA SER A 238 -11.04 -8.51 -30.52
C SER A 238 -11.81 -7.66 -29.51
N TYR A 239 -11.58 -7.86 -28.24
CA TYR A 239 -12.20 -7.08 -27.18
C TYR A 239 -11.61 -5.67 -27.10
N THR A 240 -12.42 -4.65 -27.37
CA THR A 240 -11.97 -3.26 -27.44
C THR A 240 -12.28 -2.44 -26.20
N GLY A 241 -13.17 -2.89 -25.32
CA GLY A 241 -13.65 -2.12 -24.17
C GLY A 241 -14.51 -0.88 -24.54
N LYS A 242 -14.75 -0.61 -25.82
CA LYS A 242 -15.49 0.58 -26.28
C LYS A 242 -16.91 0.64 -25.70
N GLY A 243 -17.28 1.78 -25.12
CA GLY A 243 -18.58 2.00 -24.50
C GLY A 243 -18.83 1.23 -23.20
N LYS A 244 -17.78 0.63 -22.61
CA LYS A 244 -17.87 -0.11 -21.34
C LYS A 244 -17.47 0.79 -20.16
N THR A 245 -18.15 0.61 -19.04
CA THR A 245 -17.65 1.12 -17.76
C THR A 245 -16.43 0.32 -17.29
N VAL A 246 -15.60 0.91 -16.43
CA VAL A 246 -14.44 0.22 -15.82
C VAL A 246 -14.86 -1.12 -15.20
N LYS A 247 -15.95 -1.13 -14.42
CA LYS A 247 -16.48 -2.33 -13.78
C LYS A 247 -16.82 -3.42 -14.79
N GLN A 248 -17.50 -3.05 -15.90
CA GLN A 248 -17.84 -3.99 -16.97
C GLN A 248 -16.58 -4.53 -17.65
N ALA A 249 -15.64 -3.64 -18.02
CA ALA A 249 -14.40 -4.05 -18.67
C ALA A 249 -13.55 -5.00 -17.79
N VAL A 250 -13.37 -4.67 -16.52
CA VAL A 250 -12.67 -5.52 -15.57
C VAL A 250 -13.33 -6.90 -15.44
N GLN A 251 -14.67 -6.95 -15.33
CA GLN A 251 -15.41 -8.21 -15.26
C GLN A 251 -15.32 -9.04 -16.53
N ASP A 252 -15.45 -8.39 -17.70
CA ASP A 252 -15.38 -9.07 -18.99
C ASP A 252 -13.99 -9.63 -19.24
N ILE A 253 -12.94 -8.85 -18.97
CA ILE A 253 -11.54 -9.30 -19.08
C ILE A 253 -11.23 -10.40 -18.08
N ALA A 254 -11.66 -10.28 -16.82
CA ALA A 254 -11.46 -11.31 -15.80
C ALA A 254 -12.09 -12.64 -16.19
N LYS A 255 -13.28 -12.63 -16.80
CA LYS A 255 -13.92 -13.83 -17.33
C LYS A 255 -13.12 -14.50 -18.46
N GLN A 256 -12.49 -13.69 -19.33
CA GLN A 256 -11.66 -14.21 -20.44
C GLN A 256 -10.40 -14.91 -19.91
N TYR A 257 -9.80 -14.42 -18.81
CA TYR A 257 -8.66 -15.10 -18.18
C TYR A 257 -9.08 -16.48 -17.67
N GLY A 258 -10.29 -16.61 -17.14
CA GLY A 258 -10.79 -17.88 -16.59
C GLY A 258 -9.83 -18.47 -15.57
N THR A 259 -8.97 -19.39 -16.01
CA THR A 259 -7.89 -19.99 -15.22
C THR A 259 -6.50 -19.62 -15.67
N ASN A 260 -6.36 -18.86 -16.74
CA ASN A 260 -5.05 -18.49 -17.29
C ASN A 260 -4.46 -17.31 -16.51
N LEU A 261 -4.33 -17.51 -15.19
CA LEU A 261 -3.69 -16.51 -14.31
C LEU A 261 -2.17 -16.41 -14.54
N GLU A 262 -1.55 -17.44 -15.14
CA GLU A 262 -0.14 -17.37 -15.57
C GLU A 262 0.05 -16.26 -16.60
N HIS A 263 -0.83 -16.18 -17.59
CA HIS A 263 -0.77 -15.12 -18.58
C HIS A 263 -0.99 -13.72 -17.97
N LEU A 264 -1.93 -13.60 -17.02
CA LEU A 264 -2.12 -12.37 -16.27
C LEU A 264 -0.88 -12.01 -15.44
N ALA A 265 -0.25 -12.99 -14.79
CA ALA A 265 1.00 -12.81 -14.03
C ALA A 265 2.15 -12.33 -14.92
N GLU A 266 2.34 -12.95 -16.10
CA GLU A 266 3.35 -12.50 -17.08
C GLU A 266 3.13 -11.06 -17.52
N MET A 267 1.89 -10.67 -17.76
CA MET A 267 1.55 -9.32 -18.21
C MET A 267 1.74 -8.26 -17.13
N THR A 268 1.43 -8.61 -15.88
CA THR A 268 1.49 -7.68 -14.73
C THR A 268 2.83 -7.75 -13.97
N GLY A 269 3.69 -8.73 -14.28
CA GLY A 269 4.91 -8.98 -13.53
C GLY A 269 4.67 -9.52 -12.11
N ARG A 270 3.50 -10.13 -11.85
CA ARG A 270 3.10 -10.62 -10.53
C ARG A 270 3.08 -12.14 -10.49
N ASP A 271 3.50 -12.70 -9.35
CA ASP A 271 3.43 -14.15 -9.11
C ASP A 271 2.11 -14.52 -8.43
N TYR A 272 1.21 -15.15 -9.18
CA TYR A 272 -0.05 -15.68 -8.66
C TYR A 272 0.04 -17.13 -8.19
N GLU A 273 1.11 -17.85 -8.50
CA GLU A 273 1.23 -19.28 -8.15
C GLU A 273 1.07 -19.45 -6.64
N THR A 274 1.72 -18.61 -5.85
CA THR A 274 1.64 -18.68 -4.38
C THR A 274 0.22 -18.42 -3.85
N LYS A 275 -0.48 -17.43 -4.42
CA LYS A 275 -1.87 -17.11 -4.03
C LYS A 275 -2.83 -18.21 -4.45
N LEU A 276 -2.71 -18.71 -5.68
CA LEU A 276 -3.53 -19.78 -6.21
C LEU A 276 -3.29 -21.10 -5.45
N GLN A 277 -2.04 -21.39 -5.05
CA GLN A 277 -1.74 -22.51 -4.14
C GLN A 277 -2.46 -22.34 -2.79
N GLY A 278 -2.46 -21.14 -2.22
CA GLY A 278 -3.17 -20.83 -0.99
C GLY A 278 -4.67 -21.10 -1.11
N MET A 279 -5.30 -20.64 -2.18
CA MET A 279 -6.72 -20.90 -2.46
C MET A 279 -7.02 -22.40 -2.63
N ALA A 280 -6.17 -23.14 -3.33
CA ALA A 280 -6.33 -24.58 -3.47
C ALA A 280 -6.16 -25.32 -2.13
N ILE A 281 -5.25 -24.85 -1.26
CA ILE A 281 -5.11 -25.40 0.11
C ILE A 281 -6.40 -25.19 0.89
N GLN A 282 -6.98 -23.99 0.86
CA GLN A 282 -8.26 -23.70 1.52
C GLN A 282 -9.39 -24.57 0.98
N TYR A 283 -9.43 -24.73 -0.33
CA TYR A 283 -10.47 -25.52 -1.00
C TYR A 283 -10.43 -26.99 -0.60
N PHE A 284 -9.23 -27.61 -0.58
CA PHE A 284 -9.09 -29.04 -0.25
C PHE A 284 -9.00 -29.32 1.25
N TRP A 285 -8.53 -28.36 2.05
CA TRP A 285 -8.33 -28.54 3.50
C TRP A 285 -8.72 -27.27 4.25
N PRO A 286 -10.01 -26.90 4.28
CA PRO A 286 -10.47 -25.64 4.88
C PRO A 286 -10.07 -25.50 6.35
N ASP A 287 -10.10 -26.59 7.13
CA ASP A 287 -9.69 -26.60 8.55
C ASP A 287 -8.20 -26.30 8.78
N ARG A 288 -7.40 -26.24 7.70
CA ARG A 288 -5.95 -25.98 7.76
C ARG A 288 -5.56 -24.66 7.11
N ALA A 289 -6.52 -23.92 6.58
CA ALA A 289 -6.26 -22.66 5.89
C ALA A 289 -5.64 -21.57 6.79
N ALA A 290 -5.92 -21.62 8.09
CA ALA A 290 -5.31 -20.73 9.08
C ALA A 290 -3.84 -21.10 9.45
N GLY A 291 -3.32 -22.19 8.88
CA GLY A 291 -1.99 -22.73 9.22
C GLY A 291 -2.04 -23.68 10.41
N ALA A 292 -1.00 -24.47 10.59
CA ALA A 292 -0.89 -25.42 11.68
C ALA A 292 0.44 -25.28 12.42
N GLY A 293 0.36 -25.03 13.73
CA GLY A 293 1.52 -24.94 14.60
C GLY A 293 2.32 -23.64 14.41
N LYS A 294 3.63 -23.74 14.60
CA LYS A 294 4.56 -22.60 14.50
C LYS A 294 5.36 -22.65 13.19
N ILE A 295 5.64 -21.50 12.60
CA ILE A 295 6.59 -21.36 11.51
C ILE A 295 8.00 -21.38 12.11
N GLN A 296 8.80 -22.43 11.84
CA GLN A 296 10.13 -22.60 12.44
C GLN A 296 11.05 -21.39 12.23
N GLY A 297 10.93 -20.74 11.07
CA GLY A 297 11.74 -19.60 10.70
C GLY A 297 11.25 -18.27 11.27
N ILE A 298 10.12 -18.19 11.97
CA ILE A 298 9.62 -16.96 12.58
C ILE A 298 9.55 -17.17 14.09
N GLN A 299 10.32 -16.38 14.83
CA GLN A 299 10.48 -16.56 16.28
C GLN A 299 10.49 -15.19 16.98
N LYS A 300 9.78 -15.12 18.10
CA LYS A 300 9.94 -14.04 19.07
C LYS A 300 11.23 -14.30 19.86
N LEU A 301 12.13 -13.33 19.92
CA LEU A 301 13.34 -13.40 20.74
C LEU A 301 13.12 -12.75 22.10
N ASP A 302 12.46 -11.61 22.12
CA ASP A 302 12.07 -10.85 23.31
C ASP A 302 10.80 -10.03 22.98
N ASP A 303 10.33 -9.17 23.89
CA ASP A 303 9.10 -8.40 23.71
C ASP A 303 9.18 -7.33 22.62
N ARG A 304 10.37 -7.08 22.08
CA ARG A 304 10.60 -6.08 21.02
C ARG A 304 11.20 -6.66 19.74
N THR A 305 11.63 -7.93 19.75
CA THR A 305 12.44 -8.48 18.66
C THR A 305 11.83 -9.75 18.08
N VAL A 306 11.65 -9.75 16.77
CA VAL A 306 11.29 -10.92 15.96
C VAL A 306 12.48 -11.32 15.10
N ARG A 307 12.73 -12.63 15.01
CA ARG A 307 13.72 -13.24 14.12
C ARG A 307 13.00 -13.96 12.99
N ILE A 308 13.44 -13.70 11.73
CA ILE A 308 12.97 -14.42 10.55
C ILE A 308 14.16 -15.10 9.88
N GLU A 309 14.06 -16.41 9.61
CA GLU A 309 15.08 -17.21 8.95
C GLU A 309 14.53 -17.76 7.62
N THR A 310 15.28 -17.50 6.53
CA THR A 310 14.96 -18.02 5.19
C THR A 310 15.92 -19.15 4.82
N THR A 311 15.48 -20.05 3.93
CA THR A 311 16.29 -21.14 3.38
C THR A 311 16.99 -20.77 2.08
N GLY A 312 16.59 -19.65 1.47
CA GLY A 312 17.22 -18.99 0.32
C GLY A 312 17.29 -17.50 0.58
N TYR A 313 18.30 -16.83 0.04
CA TYR A 313 18.47 -15.37 0.13
C TYR A 313 18.12 -14.72 -1.21
N ARG A 314 17.37 -13.64 -1.14
CA ARG A 314 17.10 -12.71 -2.25
C ARG A 314 17.28 -11.29 -1.76
N GLU A 315 17.87 -10.41 -2.56
CA GLU A 315 18.02 -8.98 -2.20
C GLU A 315 16.66 -8.31 -1.94
N SER A 316 15.62 -8.74 -2.66
CA SER A 316 14.25 -8.26 -2.48
C SER A 316 13.59 -8.67 -1.17
N ASP A 317 14.16 -9.57 -0.37
CA ASP A 317 13.53 -10.05 0.87
C ASP A 317 13.51 -8.96 1.96
N LEU A 318 14.58 -8.16 2.07
CA LEU A 318 14.65 -7.09 3.06
C LEU A 318 13.57 -6.00 2.86
N PRO A 319 13.42 -5.41 1.65
CA PRO A 319 12.31 -4.49 1.39
C PRO A 319 10.93 -5.10 1.63
N LYS A 320 10.70 -6.37 1.30
CA LYS A 320 9.43 -7.05 1.59
C LYS A 320 9.11 -7.08 3.08
N LEU A 321 10.11 -7.36 3.92
CA LEU A 321 9.93 -7.37 5.37
C LEU A 321 9.68 -5.98 5.96
N GLN A 322 10.25 -4.92 5.36
CA GLN A 322 10.15 -3.55 5.86
C GLN A 322 8.88 -2.82 5.40
N ASN A 323 8.37 -3.15 4.20
CA ASN A 323 7.30 -2.36 3.56
C ASN A 323 5.87 -2.80 3.94
N ILE A 324 5.70 -3.76 4.85
CA ILE A 324 4.37 -4.14 5.31
C ILE A 324 3.83 -3.13 6.33
N TYR A 325 2.57 -2.74 6.19
CA TYR A 325 1.86 -1.97 7.20
C TYR A 325 1.62 -2.81 8.46
N VAL A 326 1.85 -2.21 9.62
CA VAL A 326 1.61 -2.85 10.92
C VAL A 326 0.17 -2.60 11.33
N VAL A 327 -0.60 -3.68 11.45
CA VAL A 327 -1.99 -3.68 11.93
C VAL A 327 -2.10 -4.46 13.23
N THR A 328 -3.03 -4.06 14.09
CA THR A 328 -3.28 -4.77 15.32
C THR A 328 -4.33 -5.86 15.11
N ARG A 329 -4.40 -6.81 16.05
CA ARG A 329 -5.25 -8.00 15.92
C ARG A 329 -6.75 -7.69 15.77
N GLN A 330 -7.20 -6.54 16.25
CA GLN A 330 -8.61 -6.13 16.19
C GLN A 330 -9.06 -5.65 14.80
N CYS A 331 -8.13 -5.28 13.92
CA CYS A 331 -8.44 -4.84 12.55
C CYS A 331 -8.60 -5.99 11.57
N SER A 332 -8.34 -7.21 11.96
CA SER A 332 -8.28 -8.37 11.05
C SER A 332 -9.65 -9.00 10.75
N GLY A 333 -10.73 -8.37 11.17
CA GLY A 333 -12.05 -8.84 10.78
C GLY A 333 -12.29 -8.70 9.28
N ASN A 334 -11.55 -9.42 8.40
CA ASN A 334 -11.99 -9.72 7.03
C ASN A 334 -10.88 -10.06 6.03
N ALA A 335 -9.66 -10.36 6.47
CA ALA A 335 -8.75 -11.04 5.54
C ALA A 335 -9.17 -12.51 5.29
N SER A 336 -10.04 -13.06 6.15
CA SER A 336 -10.52 -14.45 6.09
C SER A 336 -12.04 -14.62 6.00
N GLY A 337 -12.83 -13.54 5.89
CA GLY A 337 -14.28 -13.66 5.72
C GLY A 337 -15.05 -14.18 6.96
N GLU A 338 -14.42 -14.28 8.11
CA GLU A 338 -15.12 -14.63 9.36
C GLU A 338 -15.85 -13.41 9.91
N LYS A 339 -17.18 -13.53 10.00
CA LYS A 339 -18.06 -12.57 10.65
C LYS A 339 -17.82 -12.65 12.15
N GLU A 340 -17.11 -11.69 12.73
CA GLU A 340 -17.21 -11.50 14.19
C GLU A 340 -18.60 -10.98 14.55
N SER A 341 -19.31 -11.79 15.32
CA SER A 341 -20.58 -11.47 15.95
C SER A 341 -20.37 -10.42 17.04
N GLY A 342 -20.54 -9.15 16.69
CA GLY A 342 -20.42 -8.06 17.68
C GLY A 342 -20.43 -6.64 17.12
N ALA A 343 -20.60 -6.45 15.81
CA ALA A 343 -20.65 -5.14 15.21
C ALA A 343 -22.03 -4.48 15.40
N GLY A 344 -22.03 -3.27 15.94
CA GLY A 344 -23.18 -2.40 15.91
C GLY A 344 -23.70 -2.17 14.49
N LYS A 345 -24.92 -1.63 14.34
CA LYS A 345 -25.71 -1.53 13.09
C LYS A 345 -25.04 -0.92 11.83
N SER A 346 -23.77 -0.55 11.84
CA SER A 346 -22.98 -0.09 10.66
C SER A 346 -21.87 -1.03 10.21
N GLY A 347 -21.72 -2.23 10.78
CA GLY A 347 -21.05 -3.40 10.18
C GLY A 347 -19.55 -3.33 9.82
N ARG A 348 -18.86 -2.19 9.91
CA ARG A 348 -17.41 -2.07 9.73
C ARG A 348 -16.76 -1.53 11.00
N SER A 349 -15.85 -2.30 11.59
CA SER A 349 -14.96 -1.74 12.60
C SER A 349 -13.97 -0.79 11.90
N LEU A 350 -13.80 0.40 12.45
CA LEU A 350 -12.79 1.34 11.94
C LEU A 350 -11.39 0.72 12.07
N PRO A 351 -10.50 0.98 11.11
CA PRO A 351 -9.16 0.42 11.14
C PRO A 351 -8.36 0.97 12.31
N VAL A 352 -7.72 0.08 13.08
CA VAL A 352 -6.79 0.42 14.17
C VAL A 352 -5.37 0.29 13.66
N GLY A 353 -4.62 1.37 13.69
CA GLY A 353 -3.26 1.44 13.17
C GLY A 353 -2.33 2.22 14.08
N THR A 354 -1.09 2.37 13.68
CA THR A 354 -0.05 3.12 14.39
C THR A 354 0.25 4.48 13.75
N GLY A 355 -0.55 4.86 12.74
CA GLY A 355 -0.37 6.10 12.00
C GLY A 355 -0.70 7.36 12.80
N ALA A 356 -0.39 8.51 12.22
CA ALA A 356 -0.63 9.81 12.84
C ALA A 356 -2.12 10.14 12.96
N TYR A 357 -2.96 9.48 12.17
CA TYR A 357 -4.41 9.73 12.13
C TYR A 357 -5.19 8.43 12.26
N ILE A 358 -6.45 8.57 12.67
CA ILE A 358 -7.46 7.51 12.70
C ILE A 358 -8.59 7.89 11.73
N LEU A 359 -9.18 6.90 11.08
CA LEU A 359 -10.38 7.09 10.26
C LEU A 359 -11.58 7.25 11.19
N GLN A 360 -12.25 8.40 11.12
CA GLN A 360 -13.42 8.73 11.92
C GLN A 360 -14.71 8.47 11.16
N GLU A 361 -14.72 8.81 9.87
CA GLU A 361 -15.91 8.70 9.03
C GLU A 361 -15.50 8.35 7.59
N GLU A 362 -16.22 7.42 6.97
CA GLU A 362 -16.13 7.08 5.56
C GLU A 362 -17.46 7.38 4.88
N GLY A 363 -17.51 8.47 4.12
CA GLY A 363 -18.63 8.84 3.28
C GLY A 363 -18.43 8.41 1.83
N LYS A 364 -19.45 8.60 0.99
CA LYS A 364 -19.40 8.21 -0.44
C LYS A 364 -18.26 8.87 -1.22
N ASN A 365 -18.00 10.14 -0.95
CA ASN A 365 -17.00 10.94 -1.68
C ASN A 365 -16.01 11.63 -0.73
N MET A 366 -15.95 11.23 0.54
CA MET A 366 -15.18 11.91 1.56
C MET A 366 -14.72 10.93 2.63
N LEU A 367 -13.47 11.10 3.09
CA LEU A 367 -12.96 10.50 4.32
C LEU A 367 -12.68 11.60 5.34
N ARG A 368 -13.03 11.37 6.59
CA ARG A 368 -12.66 12.23 7.71
C ARG A 368 -11.69 11.50 8.61
N LEU A 369 -10.52 12.09 8.79
CA LEU A 369 -9.48 11.59 9.66
C LEU A 369 -9.33 12.53 10.85
N GLN A 370 -9.04 11.97 12.01
CA GLN A 370 -8.72 12.72 13.24
C GLN A 370 -7.35 12.29 13.74
N VAL A 371 -6.63 13.20 14.40
CA VAL A 371 -5.33 12.90 14.97
C VAL A 371 -5.40 11.71 15.93
N ASN A 372 -4.44 10.82 15.84
CA ASN A 372 -4.25 9.73 16.78
C ASN A 372 -3.58 10.24 18.05
N SER A 373 -4.32 10.31 19.15
CA SER A 373 -3.82 10.80 20.44
C SER A 373 -2.70 9.95 21.05
N TYR A 374 -2.51 8.72 20.56
CA TYR A 374 -1.44 7.81 20.98
C TYR A 374 -0.24 7.78 20.03
N TYR A 375 -0.23 8.67 19.02
CA TYR A 375 0.89 8.72 18.09
C TYR A 375 2.17 9.11 18.82
N HIS A 376 3.21 8.29 18.68
CA HIS A 376 4.44 8.33 19.48
C HIS A 376 5.46 9.42 19.06
N ARG A 377 5.18 10.13 17.98
CA ARG A 377 6.03 11.24 17.51
C ARG A 377 5.45 12.58 17.98
N GLU A 378 6.14 13.68 17.66
CA GLU A 378 5.74 15.03 18.02
C GLU A 378 4.30 15.36 17.62
N ALA A 379 3.73 16.40 18.24
CA ALA A 379 2.36 16.81 18.01
C ALA A 379 2.05 16.96 16.50
N VAL A 380 1.00 16.30 16.07
CA VAL A 380 0.57 16.32 14.67
C VAL A 380 -0.41 17.47 14.46
N ASN A 381 -0.15 18.31 13.48
CA ASN A 381 -1.04 19.37 13.05
C ASN A 381 -1.27 19.21 11.54
N PRO A 382 -2.49 19.25 11.02
CA PRO A 382 -3.78 19.61 11.63
C PRO A 382 -4.40 18.51 12.51
N THR A 383 -5.37 18.88 13.37
CA THR A 383 -6.07 17.91 14.23
C THR A 383 -7.08 17.06 13.48
N GLN A 384 -7.55 17.54 12.33
CA GLN A 384 -8.49 16.84 11.46
C GLN A 384 -8.12 17.01 10.01
N ILE A 385 -8.31 15.97 9.21
CA ILE A 385 -8.16 16.00 7.75
C ILE A 385 -9.47 15.55 7.13
N VAL A 386 -9.97 16.33 6.17
CA VAL A 386 -11.09 15.94 5.31
C VAL A 386 -10.54 15.70 3.92
N ILE A 387 -10.54 14.45 3.49
CA ILE A 387 -10.05 14.02 2.18
C ILE A 387 -11.23 13.88 1.25
N GLN A 388 -11.22 14.61 0.15
CA GLN A 388 -12.23 14.47 -0.89
C GLN A 388 -11.77 13.50 -1.95
N ASN A 389 -12.66 12.59 -2.36
CA ASN A 389 -12.45 11.65 -3.46
C ASN A 389 -12.98 12.24 -4.79
N GLY A 390 -12.30 11.94 -5.88
CA GLY A 390 -12.71 12.30 -7.23
C GLY A 390 -11.57 12.15 -8.22
N ASP A 391 -11.91 12.12 -9.50
CA ASP A 391 -10.95 12.15 -10.61
C ASP A 391 -10.81 13.61 -11.09
N LEU A 392 -9.85 14.35 -10.51
CA LEU A 392 -9.64 15.76 -10.78
C LEU A 392 -8.40 15.98 -11.64
N THR A 393 -8.50 16.85 -12.65
CA THR A 393 -7.32 17.35 -13.39
C THR A 393 -6.46 18.23 -12.50
N ALA A 394 -5.17 18.39 -12.83
CA ALA A 394 -4.28 19.27 -12.08
C ALA A 394 -4.81 20.72 -12.08
N SER A 395 -5.29 21.24 -13.20
CA SER A 395 -5.91 22.56 -13.27
C SER A 395 -7.14 22.72 -12.37
N ARG A 396 -7.94 21.67 -12.23
CA ARG A 396 -9.08 21.70 -11.33
C ARG A 396 -8.65 21.67 -9.88
N CYS A 397 -7.64 20.88 -9.54
CA CYS A 397 -7.03 20.89 -8.20
C CYS A 397 -6.50 22.27 -7.83
N ILE A 398 -5.74 22.91 -8.75
CA ILE A 398 -5.21 24.27 -8.55
C ILE A 398 -6.35 25.26 -8.31
N ARG A 399 -7.38 25.28 -9.16
CA ARG A 399 -8.54 26.19 -8.97
C ARG A 399 -9.24 25.96 -7.65
N SER A 400 -9.42 24.68 -7.24
CA SER A 400 -10.06 24.35 -5.98
C SER A 400 -9.22 24.71 -4.75
N VAL A 401 -7.91 24.75 -4.90
CA VAL A 401 -7.03 25.34 -3.86
C VAL A 401 -7.18 26.86 -3.87
N CYS A 402 -7.27 27.51 -5.06
CA CYS A 402 -7.50 28.95 -5.21
C CYS A 402 -8.74 29.44 -4.51
N ASP A 403 -9.85 28.78 -4.76
CA ASP A 403 -11.15 29.21 -4.25
C ASP A 403 -11.38 28.73 -2.80
N GLY A 404 -10.41 28.04 -2.21
CA GLY A 404 -10.45 27.55 -0.82
C GLY A 404 -11.35 26.32 -0.63
N THR A 405 -11.74 25.65 -1.70
CA THR A 405 -12.42 24.33 -1.63
C THR A 405 -11.47 23.33 -1.02
N PHE A 406 -10.18 23.35 -1.41
CA PHE A 406 -9.09 22.62 -0.78
C PHE A 406 -8.08 23.59 -0.15
N ASP A 407 -7.44 23.14 0.92
CA ASP A 407 -6.26 23.79 1.47
C ASP A 407 -4.99 23.27 0.81
N MET A 408 -5.03 21.97 0.38
CA MET A 408 -3.94 21.29 -0.30
C MET A 408 -4.45 20.23 -1.26
N ALA A 409 -3.73 20.00 -2.37
CA ALA A 409 -4.01 18.94 -3.33
C ALA A 409 -2.74 18.25 -3.80
N CYS A 410 -2.81 16.92 -3.93
CA CYS A 410 -1.75 16.06 -4.44
C CYS A 410 -1.95 15.83 -5.94
N ILE A 411 -1.00 16.26 -6.76
CA ILE A 411 -1.05 16.17 -8.24
C ILE A 411 0.18 15.46 -8.83
N TRP A 412 0.92 14.67 -8.05
CA TRP A 412 2.18 14.05 -8.48
C TRP A 412 2.06 13.30 -9.81
N GLU A 413 1.00 12.52 -9.98
CA GLU A 413 0.82 11.70 -11.17
C GLU A 413 0.59 12.54 -12.46
N ARG A 414 0.21 13.81 -12.30
CA ARG A 414 -0.15 14.72 -13.36
C ARG A 414 0.84 15.85 -13.58
N ALA A 415 1.71 16.10 -12.62
CA ALA A 415 2.57 17.28 -12.59
C ALA A 415 3.48 17.39 -13.83
N GLU A 416 4.04 16.30 -14.32
CA GLU A 416 4.89 16.29 -15.51
C GLU A 416 4.11 16.43 -16.82
N TYR A 417 2.94 15.80 -16.92
CA TYR A 417 2.10 15.81 -18.10
C TYR A 417 1.42 17.16 -18.32
N GLU A 418 0.79 17.69 -17.27
CA GLU A 418 0.01 18.92 -17.33
C GLU A 418 0.85 20.18 -17.06
N LYS A 419 2.20 20.10 -17.10
CA LYS A 419 3.12 21.18 -16.76
C LYS A 419 2.80 22.51 -17.46
N LYS A 420 2.43 22.47 -18.76
CA LYS A 420 2.05 23.67 -19.53
C LYS A 420 0.73 24.26 -19.02
N GLU A 421 -0.27 23.43 -18.74
CA GLU A 421 -1.56 23.83 -18.22
C GLU A 421 -1.45 24.36 -16.79
N ILE A 422 -0.68 23.64 -15.94
CA ILE A 422 -0.34 24.09 -14.59
C ILE A 422 0.29 25.48 -14.63
N SER A 423 1.34 25.68 -15.45
CA SER A 423 2.04 26.96 -15.59
C SER A 423 1.12 28.06 -16.09
N SER A 424 0.21 27.77 -17.03
CA SER A 424 -0.74 28.76 -17.56
C SER A 424 -1.82 29.11 -16.55
N THR A 425 -2.27 28.16 -15.75
CA THR A 425 -3.25 28.37 -14.68
C THR A 425 -2.64 29.20 -13.54
N MET A 426 -1.39 28.93 -13.20
CA MET A 426 -0.66 29.63 -12.15
C MET A 426 -0.24 31.06 -12.55
N LYS A 427 -0.06 31.34 -13.83
CA LYS A 427 0.25 32.71 -14.34
C LYS A 427 -0.96 33.64 -14.39
N LYS A 428 -2.16 33.12 -14.30
CA LYS A 428 -3.41 33.91 -14.32
C LYS A 428 -3.83 34.45 -12.95
N GLY A 429 -3.15 34.04 -11.88
CA GLY A 429 -3.40 34.48 -10.52
C GLY A 429 -2.20 35.22 -9.96
N ASP A 430 -2.39 35.98 -8.89
CA ASP A 430 -1.40 36.80 -8.21
C ASP A 430 -0.11 36.06 -7.81
N ALA A 431 0.90 36.82 -7.35
CA ALA A 431 2.18 36.34 -6.80
C ALA A 431 2.06 35.24 -5.72
N LEU A 432 0.87 35.04 -5.16
CA LEU A 432 0.46 33.93 -4.28
C LEU A 432 0.66 32.54 -4.92
N TRP A 433 0.64 32.44 -6.27
CA TRP A 433 0.62 31.15 -6.98
C TRP A 433 2.01 30.61 -7.31
N GLU A 434 3.01 31.46 -7.48
CA GLU A 434 4.39 31.00 -7.76
C GLU A 434 4.98 30.25 -6.56
N SER A 435 4.53 30.57 -5.35
CA SER A 435 4.93 29.87 -4.11
C SER A 435 4.05 28.70 -3.71
N ALA A 436 2.94 28.46 -4.41
CA ALA A 436 1.94 27.45 -4.05
C ALA A 436 2.20 26.04 -4.62
N LEU A 437 3.28 25.84 -5.35
CA LEU A 437 3.67 24.55 -5.90
C LEU A 437 4.97 24.07 -5.28
N LEU A 438 4.93 22.93 -4.60
CA LEU A 438 6.10 22.26 -4.05
C LEU A 438 6.14 20.81 -4.55
N GLY A 439 6.98 20.53 -5.55
CA GLY A 439 6.96 19.23 -6.23
C GLY A 439 5.60 18.94 -6.85
N GLY A 440 4.95 17.86 -6.43
CA GLY A 440 3.59 17.50 -6.87
C GLY A 440 2.48 17.94 -5.90
N LEU A 441 2.75 18.89 -5.02
CA LEU A 441 1.79 19.47 -4.07
C LEU A 441 1.37 20.87 -4.51
N VAL A 442 0.08 21.12 -4.52
CA VAL A 442 -0.53 22.47 -4.64
C VAL A 442 -1.16 22.81 -3.30
N TYR A 443 -0.90 23.99 -2.77
CA TYR A 443 -1.41 24.42 -1.45
C TYR A 443 -1.77 25.90 -1.43
N HIS A 444 -2.64 26.28 -0.49
CA HIS A 444 -3.04 27.67 -0.27
C HIS A 444 -2.10 28.32 0.77
N PRO A 445 -1.17 29.24 0.38
CA PRO A 445 -0.14 29.76 1.27
C PRO A 445 -0.70 30.60 2.44
N GLY A 446 -1.92 31.11 2.33
CA GLY A 446 -2.61 31.80 3.45
C GLY A 446 -3.25 30.86 4.48
N ARG A 447 -3.25 29.55 4.24
CA ARG A 447 -3.85 28.55 5.13
C ARG A 447 -2.86 27.50 5.61
N VAL A 448 -1.85 27.22 4.81
CA VAL A 448 -0.89 26.16 5.03
C VAL A 448 0.52 26.70 4.92
N ASN A 449 1.31 26.52 5.96
CA ASN A 449 2.74 26.80 5.96
C ASN A 449 3.51 25.51 5.64
N THR A 450 4.32 25.54 4.59
CA THR A 450 5.10 24.39 4.08
C THR A 450 6.60 24.56 4.29
N THR A 451 7.05 25.57 5.01
CA THR A 451 8.49 25.87 5.20
C THR A 451 9.26 24.76 5.89
N THR A 452 8.58 23.96 6.69
CA THR A 452 9.14 22.80 7.40
C THR A 452 9.05 21.49 6.61
N ILE A 453 8.37 21.48 5.45
CA ILE A 453 8.31 20.30 4.59
C ILE A 453 9.65 20.15 3.87
N SER A 454 10.33 19.03 4.07
CA SER A 454 11.56 18.76 3.32
C SER A 454 11.25 18.57 1.83
N LYS A 455 12.15 19.04 0.96
CA LYS A 455 12.04 18.84 -0.48
C LYS A 455 11.92 17.34 -0.83
N GLU A 456 12.65 16.47 -0.12
CA GLU A 456 12.58 15.03 -0.31
C GLU A 456 11.16 14.48 -0.02
N ALA A 457 10.50 14.92 1.05
CA ALA A 457 9.13 14.53 1.35
C ALA A 457 8.14 14.99 0.27
N ALA A 458 8.32 16.23 -0.23
CA ALA A 458 7.50 16.78 -1.30
C ALA A 458 7.71 16.08 -2.65
N ASP A 459 8.93 15.66 -2.96
CA ASP A 459 9.28 15.00 -4.23
C ASP A 459 8.88 13.51 -4.24
N THR A 460 8.88 12.83 -3.08
CA THR A 460 8.53 11.39 -2.98
C THR A 460 7.04 11.10 -2.96
N GLY A 461 6.20 12.10 -2.73
CA GLY A 461 4.76 11.93 -2.62
C GLY A 461 4.30 11.19 -1.37
N ASP A 462 5.17 11.07 -0.34
CA ASP A 462 4.81 10.48 0.96
C ASP A 462 4.00 11.47 1.79
N LEU A 463 2.68 11.34 1.72
CA LEU A 463 1.75 12.23 2.39
C LEU A 463 1.93 12.21 3.93
N GLY A 464 2.30 11.08 4.51
CA GLY A 464 2.57 10.98 5.94
C GLY A 464 3.77 11.85 6.36
N ASN A 465 4.82 11.91 5.53
CA ASN A 465 5.96 12.80 5.76
C ASN A 465 5.61 14.26 5.51
N VAL A 466 4.84 14.56 4.47
CA VAL A 466 4.37 15.90 4.14
C VAL A 466 3.54 16.49 5.28
N ILE A 467 2.54 15.77 5.76
CA ILE A 467 1.64 16.24 6.82
C ILE A 467 2.38 16.48 8.14
N ARG A 468 3.43 15.70 8.43
CA ARG A 468 4.26 15.93 9.64
C ARG A 468 5.03 17.24 9.62
N GLY A 469 5.40 17.72 8.45
CA GLY A 469 6.09 19.00 8.28
C GLY A 469 5.16 20.18 7.96
N LEU A 470 3.85 20.00 8.11
CA LEU A 470 2.86 20.98 7.73
C LEU A 470 2.35 21.74 8.96
N GLU A 471 2.23 23.05 8.85
CA GLU A 471 1.61 23.90 9.85
C GLU A 471 0.38 24.60 9.25
N MET A 472 -0.70 24.68 10.04
CA MET A 472 -1.90 25.45 9.67
C MET A 472 -1.71 26.90 10.16
N ASN A 473 -1.92 27.86 9.27
CA ASN A 473 -1.89 29.29 9.57
C ASN A 473 -3.15 29.76 10.30
#